data_3c07da9f2e2b629ed7f0409b2eb4ad63
#
_entry.id   3c07da9f2e2b629ed7f0409b2eb4ad63
#
_cell.length_a   1.000
_cell.length_b   1.000
_cell.length_c   1.000
_cell.angle_alpha   90.00
_cell.angle_beta   90.00
_cell.angle_gamma   90.00
#
_symmetry.space_group_name_H-M   'P 1'
#
loop_
_entity.id
_entity.type
_entity.pdbx_description
1 polymer ?
#
loop_
_entity_poly.entity_id
_entity_poly.type
_entity_poly.pdbx_seq_one_letter_code
_entity_poly.pdbx_strand_id
1 'polypeptide(L)'
;MNEDVPHRSCEQPVPRAGLVPLVVPAAPLRAVPGAARPGIAAQEAARALGLLLPAGIRRRGVRRNHGQQRGADGRGLAGCPALAALEPAAWLGINIFLFTYYFLFFDRDEQYFYTRAILGCCRRTLRKQLDHNLTFHKLVAYALALLTAVHTIAHLFNLERYNQSQQAADGSLPAVLSKMHLQGSKWLNPIHSNQTTVEYVAFTTIPGLTGVIITLALILMVTSSTEFIRRNYFELFWYTHHLFLVYFAGLVIHGIAGLVRGQTEQSMAEVPPYDCAEYLTQREHNCTHSCCKDPEFGSIPAESWKWVLAPIILYVFERLLRVWRAQQKVVVKKVVMHPARVLELQMQKKGFCMEVGQYIFVNCPAISALEWHPFTLTSAPEEDFFSIHIRAAGDWTERLINTFQLETPRIEVDGPFGTASEDVFQYEVAMLVGAGIGVTPFASILKSIWYKFQQGDQTLKTKKIYFYWLCRDTGAFAWFNDLLASLEQKMAESGKADFLTYRLFLTGWNTSIANNVALHFDTATDTVTGLRHKTIFGRPMWNTEFAAVAAAHPRSVVGVFLCGPQALAKSLQKSCHQHSSLDPRKVKFYFNKENF
;
A
#
# COMPACT_ATOMS: atom_id res chain seq x y z
N MET A 1 47.89 -5.67 -14.25
CA MET A 1 47.27 -4.34 -14.31
C MET A 1 45.76 -4.59 -14.22
N ASN A 2 45.26 -4.62 -13.02
CA ASN A 2 43.83 -4.73 -12.68
C ASN A 2 43.40 -3.38 -12.17
N GLU A 3 42.64 -2.64 -12.95
CA GLU A 3 42.02 -1.40 -12.48
C GLU A 3 40.72 -1.73 -11.75
N ASP A 4 40.75 -1.54 -10.44
CA ASP A 4 39.62 -1.55 -9.56
C ASP A 4 38.68 -0.37 -9.88
N VAL A 5 37.51 -0.68 -10.44
CA VAL A 5 36.42 0.30 -10.59
C VAL A 5 35.67 0.39 -9.26
N PRO A 6 35.68 1.53 -8.58
CA PRO A 6 34.97 1.65 -7.31
C PRO A 6 33.45 1.64 -7.54
N HIS A 7 32.77 0.65 -6.99
CA HIS A 7 31.32 0.64 -6.83
C HIS A 7 30.87 1.83 -5.95
N ARG A 8 30.45 2.91 -6.57
CA ARG A 8 29.72 3.98 -5.86
C ARG A 8 28.34 3.48 -5.51
N SER A 9 28.10 3.31 -4.21
CA SER A 9 26.78 3.12 -3.63
C SER A 9 25.89 4.32 -4.01
N CYS A 10 24.68 4.05 -4.50
CA CYS A 10 23.61 5.05 -4.71
C CYS A 10 23.04 5.54 -3.37
N GLU A 11 23.85 6.17 -2.55
CA GLU A 11 23.45 6.88 -1.35
C GLU A 11 23.92 8.32 -1.45
N GLN A 12 23.13 9.17 -2.11
CA GLN A 12 23.16 10.59 -1.82
C GLN A 12 22.13 10.90 -0.75
N PRO A 13 22.48 11.66 0.29
CA PRO A 13 21.54 12.06 1.32
C PRO A 13 20.51 13.00 0.71
N VAL A 14 19.24 12.65 0.81
CA VAL A 14 18.13 13.56 0.53
C VAL A 14 18.24 14.72 1.53
N PRO A 15 18.33 15.98 1.09
CA PRO A 15 18.32 17.11 2.00
C PRO A 15 16.98 17.12 2.72
N ARG A 16 17.02 17.25 4.04
CA ARG A 16 15.82 17.52 4.85
C ARG A 16 15.25 18.86 4.41
N ALA A 17 14.18 18.84 3.64
CA ALA A 17 13.33 20.02 3.47
C ALA A 17 12.72 20.32 4.85
N GLY A 18 13.20 21.38 5.49
CA GLY A 18 12.57 21.98 6.63
C GLY A 18 11.17 22.42 6.23
N LEU A 19 10.19 22.07 7.07
CA LEU A 19 8.84 22.62 6.99
C LEU A 19 8.93 24.13 7.22
N VAL A 20 8.93 24.88 6.12
CA VAL A 20 8.66 26.32 6.14
C VAL A 20 7.14 26.44 6.07
N PRO A 21 6.48 27.10 7.01
CA PRO A 21 5.04 27.36 6.90
C PRO A 21 4.80 28.27 5.71
N LEU A 22 4.07 27.79 4.70
CA LEU A 22 3.56 28.58 3.60
C LEU A 22 2.47 29.51 4.16
N VAL A 23 2.88 30.70 4.55
CA VAL A 23 1.97 31.84 4.70
C VAL A 23 1.67 32.33 3.29
N VAL A 24 0.48 32.06 2.80
CA VAL A 24 -0.04 32.62 1.56
C VAL A 24 -0.55 34.03 1.86
N PRO A 25 0.05 35.09 1.34
CA PRO A 25 -0.55 36.42 1.46
C PRO A 25 -1.76 36.52 0.52
N ALA A 26 -2.90 36.91 1.05
CA ALA A 26 -4.08 37.23 0.30
C ALA A 26 -3.77 38.46 -0.57
N ALA A 27 -3.68 38.26 -1.90
CA ALA A 27 -3.64 39.36 -2.85
C ALA A 27 -5.06 39.68 -3.35
N PRO A 28 -5.42 40.96 -3.55
CA PRO A 28 -6.73 41.34 -3.97
C PRO A 28 -7.04 40.97 -5.41
N LEU A 29 -8.22 40.42 -5.64
CA LEU A 29 -8.79 40.12 -6.95
C LEU A 29 -8.89 41.41 -7.77
N ARG A 30 -8.01 41.63 -8.71
CA ARG A 30 -8.22 42.53 -9.83
C ARG A 30 -8.86 41.76 -10.97
N ALA A 31 -10.00 42.24 -11.42
CA ALA A 31 -10.70 41.77 -12.60
C ALA A 31 -9.79 41.85 -13.83
N VAL A 32 -9.64 40.76 -14.54
CA VAL A 32 -8.99 40.68 -15.87
C VAL A 32 -10.10 40.37 -16.89
N PRO A 33 -10.36 41.22 -17.88
CA PRO A 33 -11.27 40.89 -18.95
C PRO A 33 -10.58 40.02 -20.00
N GLY A 34 -11.20 38.92 -20.38
CA GLY A 34 -10.74 38.10 -21.51
C GLY A 34 -11.08 36.61 -21.32
N ALA A 35 -12.21 36.21 -21.89
CA ALA A 35 -12.63 34.80 -21.94
C ALA A 35 -11.61 33.95 -22.67
N ALA A 36 -10.88 33.10 -21.95
CA ALA A 36 -10.09 32.04 -22.53
C ALA A 36 -10.95 30.78 -22.71
N ARG A 37 -11.02 30.27 -23.92
CA ARG A 37 -11.72 29.03 -24.31
C ARG A 37 -11.18 27.83 -23.52
N PRO A 38 -11.99 26.85 -23.10
CA PRO A 38 -11.57 25.71 -22.28
C PRO A 38 -10.53 24.78 -22.91
N GLY A 39 -10.22 24.92 -24.21
CA GLY A 39 -9.19 24.15 -24.90
C GLY A 39 -7.73 24.62 -24.66
N ILE A 40 -7.52 25.82 -24.12
CA ILE A 40 -6.20 26.42 -23.98
C ILE A 40 -5.49 25.95 -22.69
N ALA A 41 -6.23 25.72 -21.63
CA ALA A 41 -5.66 25.23 -20.36
C ALA A 41 -5.03 23.83 -20.47
N ALA A 42 -5.62 22.94 -21.29
CA ALA A 42 -5.05 21.62 -21.56
C ALA A 42 -3.79 21.71 -22.46
N GLN A 43 -3.75 22.69 -23.37
CA GLN A 43 -2.57 22.93 -24.21
C GLN A 43 -1.45 23.64 -23.46
N GLU A 44 -1.76 24.53 -22.51
CA GLU A 44 -0.74 25.17 -21.67
C GLU A 44 -0.14 24.21 -20.64
N ALA A 45 -0.95 23.29 -20.07
CA ALA A 45 -0.42 22.22 -19.22
C ALA A 45 0.52 21.29 -20.00
N ALA A 46 0.17 20.98 -21.26
CA ALA A 46 1.04 20.19 -22.14
C ALA A 46 2.30 20.95 -22.57
N ARG A 47 2.25 22.29 -22.69
CA ARG A 47 3.42 23.14 -22.94
C ARG A 47 4.30 23.33 -21.72
N ALA A 48 3.74 23.43 -20.53
CA ALA A 48 4.50 23.50 -19.28
C ALA A 48 5.25 22.18 -18.99
N LEU A 49 4.68 21.03 -19.34
CA LEU A 49 5.41 19.75 -19.31
C LEU A 49 6.50 19.64 -20.40
N GLY A 50 6.32 20.31 -21.54
CA GLY A 50 7.30 20.34 -22.65
C GLY A 50 8.54 21.20 -22.38
N LEU A 51 8.50 22.11 -21.40
CA LEU A 51 9.62 22.97 -21.03
C LEU A 51 10.66 22.29 -20.12
N LEU A 52 10.40 21.06 -19.68
CA LEU A 52 11.34 20.24 -18.90
C LEU A 52 12.13 19.23 -19.74
N LEU A 53 11.97 19.25 -21.05
CA LEU A 53 12.76 18.41 -21.97
C LEU A 53 13.72 19.29 -22.79
N PRO A 54 15.03 18.95 -22.86
CA PRO A 54 15.98 19.71 -23.65
C PRO A 54 15.66 19.62 -25.14
N ALA A 55 15.56 20.78 -25.78
CA ALA A 55 15.38 20.92 -27.23
C ALA A 55 16.57 20.32 -27.97
N GLY A 56 16.38 19.27 -28.72
CA GLY A 56 17.38 18.79 -29.65
C GLY A 56 17.33 17.34 -30.06
N ILE A 57 16.27 16.87 -30.70
CA ILE A 57 16.36 15.66 -31.52
C ILE A 57 15.68 15.92 -32.88
N ARG A 58 16.49 16.30 -33.88
CA ARG A 58 16.10 16.23 -35.28
C ARG A 58 16.04 14.78 -35.72
N ARG A 59 14.90 14.37 -36.26
CA ARG A 59 14.73 13.06 -36.93
C ARG A 59 15.73 12.92 -38.10
N ARG A 60 16.65 11.97 -37.97
CA ARG A 60 17.34 11.37 -39.13
C ARG A 60 16.87 9.94 -39.23
N GLY A 61 16.28 9.59 -40.37
CA GLY A 61 15.93 8.22 -40.70
C GLY A 61 17.19 7.36 -40.83
N VAL A 62 17.17 6.21 -40.16
CA VAL A 62 18.24 5.21 -40.31
C VAL A 62 17.62 3.94 -40.89
N ARG A 63 18.24 3.48 -41.98
CA ARG A 63 17.97 2.24 -42.68
C ARG A 63 18.18 1.03 -41.74
N ARG A 64 17.25 0.08 -41.79
CA ARG A 64 17.41 -1.24 -41.18
C ARG A 64 18.52 -2.02 -41.86
N ASN A 65 19.50 -2.46 -41.10
CA ASN A 65 20.36 -3.60 -41.43
C ASN A 65 20.03 -4.76 -40.49
N HIS A 66 19.62 -5.89 -41.06
CA HIS A 66 19.50 -7.16 -40.35
C HIS A 66 20.90 -7.70 -40.03
N GLY A 67 21.20 -7.85 -38.75
CA GLY A 67 22.35 -8.59 -38.26
C GLY A 67 21.92 -9.43 -37.06
N GLN A 68 22.01 -10.75 -37.24
CA GLN A 68 21.79 -11.76 -36.21
C GLN A 68 22.67 -11.48 -34.99
N GLN A 69 22.07 -11.35 -33.80
CA GLN A 69 22.79 -11.60 -32.53
C GLN A 69 22.01 -12.56 -31.67
N ARG A 70 22.77 -13.57 -31.23
CA ARG A 70 22.36 -14.69 -30.40
C ARG A 70 21.93 -14.21 -29.02
N GLY A 71 20.95 -14.95 -28.46
CA GLY A 71 20.33 -14.70 -27.19
C GLY A 71 21.29 -14.55 -26.01
N ALA A 72 21.00 -13.57 -25.22
CA ALA A 72 21.34 -13.52 -23.82
C ALA A 72 20.04 -13.62 -23.03
N ASP A 73 20.00 -14.60 -22.19
CA ASP A 73 18.92 -15.08 -21.33
C ASP A 73 17.87 -14.05 -20.89
N GLY A 74 16.75 -14.06 -21.56
CA GLY A 74 15.49 -13.49 -21.09
C GLY A 74 14.78 -14.33 -20.03
N ARG A 75 15.52 -14.87 -19.07
CA ARG A 75 14.92 -15.56 -17.91
C ARG A 75 14.78 -14.56 -16.75
N GLY A 76 13.65 -13.91 -16.67
CA GLY A 76 13.39 -13.08 -15.49
C GLY A 76 12.05 -12.37 -15.38
N LEU A 77 11.21 -12.35 -16.39
CA LEU A 77 10.00 -11.51 -16.35
C LEU A 77 8.66 -12.25 -16.52
N ALA A 78 8.66 -13.53 -16.86
CA ALA A 78 7.42 -14.24 -17.17
C ALA A 78 6.87 -15.16 -16.07
N GLY A 79 7.46 -15.21 -14.89
CA GLY A 79 7.05 -16.20 -13.89
C GLY A 79 6.96 -15.76 -12.44
N CYS A 80 7.39 -14.55 -12.08
CA CYS A 80 7.30 -14.10 -10.70
C CYS A 80 6.05 -13.24 -10.47
N PRO A 81 5.29 -13.50 -9.40
CA PRO A 81 4.08 -12.75 -9.06
C PRO A 81 4.37 -11.33 -8.54
N ALA A 82 5.37 -10.65 -9.10
CA ALA A 82 5.69 -9.24 -8.79
C ALA A 82 4.54 -8.27 -9.11
N LEU A 83 3.52 -8.73 -9.85
CA LEU A 83 2.30 -7.97 -10.15
C LEU A 83 1.29 -7.92 -8.98
N ALA A 84 1.46 -8.75 -7.96
CA ALA A 84 0.55 -8.80 -6.83
C ALA A 84 0.72 -7.66 -5.81
N ALA A 85 1.83 -6.93 -5.89
CA ALA A 85 2.09 -5.77 -5.03
C ALA A 85 1.40 -4.48 -5.51
N LEU A 86 0.53 -4.56 -6.52
CA LEU A 86 -0.11 -3.38 -7.13
C LEU A 86 -1.46 -3.02 -6.50
N GLU A 87 -1.73 -3.45 -5.29
CA GLU A 87 -3.04 -3.33 -4.68
C GLU A 87 -3.56 -1.93 -4.31
N PRO A 88 -2.80 -0.87 -4.13
CA PRO A 88 -3.38 0.46 -3.96
C PRO A 88 -3.08 1.42 -5.11
N ALA A 89 -2.73 0.89 -6.26
CA ALA A 89 -2.28 1.68 -7.40
C ALA A 89 -3.41 2.38 -8.19
N ALA A 90 -4.66 2.28 -7.74
CA ALA A 90 -5.79 2.88 -8.45
C ALA A 90 -5.66 4.41 -8.63
N TRP A 91 -5.04 5.10 -7.66
CA TRP A 91 -4.75 6.54 -7.78
C TRP A 91 -3.47 6.83 -8.58
N LEU A 92 -2.49 5.96 -8.47
CA LEU A 92 -1.28 5.98 -9.31
C LEU A 92 -1.58 5.55 -10.77
N GLY A 93 -2.81 5.10 -11.09
CA GLY A 93 -3.13 4.47 -12.35
C GLY A 93 -2.72 5.30 -13.58
N ILE A 94 -2.94 6.61 -13.56
CA ILE A 94 -2.51 7.49 -14.66
C ILE A 94 -1.00 7.69 -14.63
N ASN A 95 -0.41 7.92 -13.46
CA ASN A 95 1.04 8.05 -13.34
C ASN A 95 1.74 6.72 -13.59
N ILE A 96 1.16 5.60 -13.15
CA ILE A 96 1.67 4.26 -13.46
C ILE A 96 1.48 3.91 -14.92
N PHE A 97 0.35 4.28 -15.56
CA PHE A 97 0.16 4.05 -16.98
C PHE A 97 1.15 4.86 -17.82
N LEU A 98 1.32 6.15 -17.54
CA LEU A 98 2.32 6.98 -18.21
C LEU A 98 3.73 6.50 -17.89
N PHE A 99 4.01 6.20 -16.61
CA PHE A 99 5.31 5.67 -16.20
C PHE A 99 5.57 4.29 -16.82
N THR A 100 4.58 3.39 -16.85
CA THR A 100 4.72 2.05 -17.43
C THR A 100 4.85 2.12 -18.96
N TYR A 101 4.10 3.01 -19.62
CA TYR A 101 4.23 3.24 -21.04
C TYR A 101 5.61 3.76 -21.42
N TYR A 102 6.10 4.80 -20.72
CA TYR A 102 7.44 5.31 -20.94
C TYR A 102 8.53 4.34 -20.47
N PHE A 103 8.30 3.63 -19.37
CA PHE A 103 9.22 2.59 -18.88
C PHE A 103 9.39 1.46 -19.90
N LEU A 104 8.29 0.93 -20.47
CA LEU A 104 8.35 -0.09 -21.52
C LEU A 104 8.96 0.44 -22.81
N PHE A 105 8.71 1.71 -23.13
CA PHE A 105 9.36 2.36 -24.26
C PHE A 105 10.88 2.44 -24.06
N PHE A 106 11.32 2.88 -22.87
CA PHE A 106 12.73 2.95 -22.51
C PHE A 106 13.37 1.58 -22.26
N ASP A 107 12.61 0.56 -21.87
CA ASP A 107 13.12 -0.79 -21.61
C ASP A 107 13.51 -1.55 -22.88
N ARG A 108 12.94 -1.17 -24.02
CA ARG A 108 13.20 -1.82 -25.32
C ARG A 108 14.27 -1.15 -26.16
N ASP A 109 14.70 0.04 -25.80
CA ASP A 109 15.64 0.81 -26.58
C ASP A 109 17.09 0.63 -26.05
N GLU A 110 18.02 0.17 -26.89
CA GLU A 110 19.42 -0.05 -26.54
C GLU A 110 20.13 1.24 -26.08
N GLN A 111 19.66 2.39 -26.52
CA GLN A 111 20.17 3.70 -26.10
C GLN A 111 20.10 3.91 -24.58
N TYR A 112 19.17 3.21 -23.90
CA TYR A 112 18.94 3.36 -22.45
C TYR A 112 19.52 2.20 -21.63
N PHE A 113 20.41 1.37 -22.17
CA PHE A 113 21.01 0.23 -21.46
C PHE A 113 21.64 0.62 -20.12
N TYR A 114 22.43 1.67 -20.10
CA TYR A 114 23.06 2.17 -18.85
C TYR A 114 22.06 2.80 -17.90
N THR A 115 21.04 3.46 -18.41
CA THR A 115 19.94 4.01 -17.60
C THR A 115 19.13 2.90 -16.97
N ARG A 116 18.95 1.75 -17.64
CA ARG A 116 18.31 0.56 -17.07
C ARG A 116 19.10 -0.03 -15.89
N ALA A 117 20.42 -0.02 -15.95
CA ALA A 117 21.24 -0.46 -14.83
C ALA A 117 21.05 0.44 -13.59
N ILE A 118 20.87 1.74 -13.79
CA ILE A 118 20.54 2.70 -12.72
C ILE A 118 19.10 2.49 -12.22
N LEU A 119 18.14 2.26 -13.11
CA LEU A 119 16.74 2.00 -12.77
C LEU A 119 16.53 0.68 -12.02
N GLY A 120 17.42 -0.30 -12.17
CA GLY A 120 17.44 -1.51 -11.34
C GLY A 120 17.59 -1.19 -9.85
N CYS A 121 18.28 -0.11 -9.49
CA CYS A 121 18.34 0.41 -8.12
C CYS A 121 16.98 1.03 -7.68
N CYS A 122 16.30 1.74 -8.59
CA CYS A 122 14.99 2.35 -8.31
C CYS A 122 13.87 1.32 -8.08
N ARG A 123 13.95 0.12 -8.67
CA ARG A 123 12.96 -0.95 -8.50
C ARG A 123 12.80 -1.37 -7.04
N ARG A 124 13.89 -1.48 -6.28
CA ARG A 124 13.85 -1.80 -4.83
C ARG A 124 13.22 -0.68 -4.02
N THR A 125 13.58 0.55 -4.31
CA THR A 125 13.00 1.73 -3.65
C THR A 125 11.50 1.82 -3.92
N LEU A 126 11.07 1.54 -5.15
CA LEU A 126 9.65 1.51 -5.51
C LEU A 126 8.89 0.41 -4.76
N ARG A 127 9.44 -0.81 -4.68
CA ARG A 127 8.86 -1.90 -3.89
C ARG A 127 8.71 -1.52 -2.42
N LYS A 128 9.74 -0.93 -1.80
CA LYS A 128 9.67 -0.45 -0.41
C LYS A 128 8.63 0.65 -0.21
N GLN A 129 8.45 1.53 -1.19
CA GLN A 129 7.39 2.55 -1.13
C GLN A 129 6.00 1.92 -1.22
N LEU A 130 5.84 0.85 -1.99
CA LEU A 130 4.58 0.11 -2.05
C LEU A 130 4.23 -0.57 -0.71
N ASP A 131 5.22 -1.01 0.07
CA ASP A 131 4.99 -1.54 1.43
C ASP A 131 4.48 -0.46 2.41
N HIS A 132 4.73 0.83 2.13
CA HIS A 132 4.18 1.95 2.90
C HIS A 132 2.79 2.43 2.46
N ASN A 133 2.17 1.75 1.56
CA ASN A 133 0.90 2.11 0.92
C ASN A 133 -0.26 2.30 1.91
N LEU A 134 -0.26 1.57 3.01
CA LEU A 134 -1.29 1.72 4.04
C LEU A 134 -1.31 3.14 4.65
N THR A 135 -0.13 3.74 4.85
CA THR A 135 -0.02 5.12 5.34
C THR A 135 -0.54 6.11 4.31
N PHE A 136 -0.20 5.89 3.04
CA PHE A 136 -0.69 6.70 1.94
C PHE A 136 -2.22 6.56 1.78
N HIS A 137 -2.76 5.35 1.82
CA HIS A 137 -4.19 5.08 1.79
C HIS A 137 -4.94 5.86 2.89
N LYS A 138 -4.43 5.87 4.13
CA LYS A 138 -5.03 6.65 5.23
C LYS A 138 -5.02 8.15 4.95
N LEU A 139 -3.92 8.68 4.40
CA LEU A 139 -3.83 10.10 4.07
C LEU A 139 -4.84 10.49 2.99
N VAL A 140 -4.95 9.67 1.94
CA VAL A 140 -5.95 9.86 0.87
C VAL A 140 -7.37 9.78 1.43
N ALA A 141 -7.65 8.82 2.33
CA ALA A 141 -8.95 8.67 2.95
C ALA A 141 -9.35 9.91 3.79
N TYR A 142 -8.42 10.50 4.55
CA TYR A 142 -8.68 11.75 5.27
C TYR A 142 -8.93 12.93 4.34
N ALA A 143 -8.14 13.05 3.27
CA ALA A 143 -8.35 14.09 2.26
C ALA A 143 -9.72 13.94 1.59
N LEU A 144 -10.08 12.70 1.24
CA LEU A 144 -11.37 12.38 0.64
C LEU A 144 -12.53 12.73 1.57
N ALA A 145 -12.46 12.38 2.86
CA ALA A 145 -13.49 12.72 3.84
C ALA A 145 -13.64 14.24 3.99
N LEU A 146 -12.54 14.99 4.05
CA LEU A 146 -12.56 16.45 4.12
C LEU A 146 -13.19 17.06 2.87
N LEU A 147 -12.77 16.65 1.68
CA LEU A 147 -13.31 17.17 0.42
C LEU A 147 -14.77 16.79 0.22
N THR A 148 -15.21 15.61 0.66
CA THR A 148 -16.62 15.21 0.67
C THR A 148 -17.43 16.09 1.60
N ALA A 149 -16.93 16.41 2.79
CA ALA A 149 -17.62 17.34 3.70
C ALA A 149 -17.79 18.73 3.07
N VAL A 150 -16.74 19.29 2.48
CA VAL A 150 -16.79 20.60 1.79
C VAL A 150 -17.78 20.55 0.63
N HIS A 151 -17.74 19.51 -0.19
CA HIS A 151 -18.65 19.31 -1.32
C HIS A 151 -20.12 19.22 -0.86
N THR A 152 -20.40 18.43 0.17
CA THR A 152 -21.74 18.28 0.71
C THR A 152 -22.27 19.60 1.27
N ILE A 153 -21.47 20.34 2.04
CA ILE A 153 -21.84 21.65 2.58
C ILE A 153 -22.14 22.63 1.44
N ALA A 154 -21.31 22.66 0.39
CA ALA A 154 -21.54 23.53 -0.77
C ALA A 154 -22.89 23.22 -1.45
N HIS A 155 -23.23 21.93 -1.60
CA HIS A 155 -24.52 21.53 -2.17
C HIS A 155 -25.70 21.86 -1.26
N LEU A 156 -25.58 21.80 0.06
CA LEU A 156 -26.60 22.23 0.99
C LEU A 156 -26.87 23.73 0.84
N PHE A 157 -25.82 24.55 0.72
CA PHE A 157 -25.96 25.98 0.42
C PHE A 157 -26.63 26.23 -0.95
N ASN A 158 -26.28 25.43 -1.97
CA ASN A 158 -26.92 25.57 -3.27
C ASN A 158 -28.41 25.22 -3.21
N LEU A 159 -28.79 24.16 -2.50
CA LEU A 159 -30.20 23.78 -2.32
C LEU A 159 -31.00 24.87 -1.58
N GLU A 160 -30.41 25.47 -0.55
CA GLU A 160 -31.03 26.60 0.16
C GLU A 160 -31.23 27.79 -0.79
N ARG A 161 -30.23 28.16 -1.59
CA ARG A 161 -30.34 29.23 -2.58
C ARG A 161 -31.38 28.93 -3.65
N TYR A 162 -31.51 27.69 -4.12
CA TYR A 162 -32.55 27.24 -5.04
C TYR A 162 -33.94 27.44 -4.43
N ASN A 163 -34.11 27.10 -3.16
CA ASN A 163 -35.37 27.30 -2.43
C ASN A 163 -35.71 28.80 -2.28
N GLN A 164 -34.75 29.62 -1.87
CA GLN A 164 -34.91 31.08 -1.74
C GLN A 164 -35.28 31.73 -3.10
N SER A 165 -34.59 31.32 -4.18
CA SER A 165 -34.85 31.84 -5.53
C SER A 165 -36.24 31.43 -6.06
N GLN A 166 -36.75 30.27 -5.69
CA GLN A 166 -38.09 29.81 -6.06
C GLN A 166 -39.19 30.62 -5.31
N GLN A 167 -38.93 30.97 -4.05
CA GLN A 167 -39.86 31.70 -3.21
C GLN A 167 -39.84 33.22 -3.48
N ALA A 168 -38.79 33.72 -4.13
CA ALA A 168 -38.65 35.17 -4.42
C ALA A 168 -39.72 35.65 -5.41
N ALA A 169 -40.41 36.71 -5.05
CA ALA A 169 -41.42 37.40 -5.85
C ALA A 169 -40.98 38.80 -6.32
N ASP A 170 -39.69 39.10 -6.16
CA ASP A 170 -39.09 40.42 -6.38
C ASP A 170 -38.71 40.74 -7.83
N GLY A 171 -38.97 39.82 -8.77
CA GLY A 171 -38.58 39.96 -10.16
C GLY A 171 -37.07 39.86 -10.43
N SER A 172 -36.29 39.53 -9.40
CA SER A 172 -34.83 39.36 -9.52
C SER A 172 -34.45 38.25 -10.52
N LEU A 173 -33.25 38.34 -11.08
CA LEU A 173 -32.75 37.34 -12.01
C LEU A 173 -32.84 35.90 -11.46
N PRO A 174 -32.47 35.58 -10.19
CA PRO A 174 -32.67 34.26 -9.62
C PRO A 174 -34.13 33.81 -9.60
N ALA A 175 -35.07 34.71 -9.30
CA ALA A 175 -36.50 34.41 -9.30
C ALA A 175 -37.02 34.06 -10.71
N VAL A 176 -36.58 34.81 -11.72
CA VAL A 176 -36.93 34.56 -13.13
C VAL A 176 -36.32 33.23 -13.63
N LEU A 177 -35.04 33.01 -13.36
CA LEU A 177 -34.34 31.78 -13.77
C LEU A 177 -34.91 30.51 -13.11
N SER A 178 -35.42 30.63 -11.87
CA SER A 178 -36.07 29.52 -11.16
C SER A 178 -37.32 28.97 -11.85
N LYS A 179 -37.95 29.78 -12.70
CA LYS A 179 -39.17 29.45 -13.44
C LYS A 179 -38.88 28.97 -14.87
N MET A 180 -37.60 28.88 -15.27
CA MET A 180 -37.20 28.46 -16.60
C MET A 180 -37.07 26.94 -16.73
N HIS A 181 -37.44 26.46 -17.90
CA HIS A 181 -37.33 25.05 -18.30
C HIS A 181 -36.00 24.77 -19.00
N LEU A 182 -35.53 23.56 -18.85
CA LEU A 182 -34.50 22.96 -19.71
C LEU A 182 -35.16 22.40 -20.98
N GLN A 183 -34.38 22.09 -21.99
CA GLN A 183 -34.84 21.27 -23.07
C GLN A 183 -35.44 19.93 -22.56
N GLY A 184 -36.73 19.68 -22.89
CA GLY A 184 -37.50 18.61 -22.29
C GLY A 184 -38.11 19.00 -20.93
N SER A 185 -38.88 18.21 -20.32
CA SER A 185 -39.67 18.49 -19.09
C SER A 185 -38.86 18.77 -17.80
N LYS A 186 -37.59 19.16 -17.91
CA LYS A 186 -36.73 19.44 -16.75
C LYS A 186 -36.64 20.92 -16.47
N TRP A 187 -36.56 21.29 -15.18
CA TRP A 187 -36.44 22.67 -14.70
C TRP A 187 -34.98 23.04 -14.44
N LEU A 188 -34.60 24.31 -14.68
CA LEU A 188 -33.26 24.81 -14.34
C LEU A 188 -33.04 24.74 -12.84
N ASN A 189 -34.04 25.23 -12.04
CA ASN A 189 -34.06 25.04 -10.60
C ASN A 189 -34.76 23.71 -10.27
N PRO A 190 -34.08 22.75 -9.62
CA PRO A 190 -34.73 21.51 -9.19
C PRO A 190 -35.84 21.72 -8.17
N ILE A 191 -35.82 22.83 -7.42
CA ILE A 191 -36.87 23.26 -6.53
C ILE A 191 -37.73 24.29 -7.27
N HIS A 192 -38.75 23.83 -7.98
CA HIS A 192 -39.57 24.66 -8.87
C HIS A 192 -41.03 24.81 -8.40
N SER A 193 -41.42 24.13 -7.33
CA SER A 193 -42.78 24.17 -6.79
C SER A 193 -42.74 23.93 -5.27
N ASN A 194 -43.86 24.27 -4.59
CA ASN A 194 -43.98 23.98 -3.15
C ASN A 194 -43.98 22.49 -2.80
N GLN A 195 -44.11 21.61 -3.80
CA GLN A 195 -44.04 20.16 -3.61
C GLN A 195 -42.61 19.62 -3.79
N THR A 196 -41.75 20.33 -4.51
CA THR A 196 -40.36 19.97 -4.76
C THR A 196 -39.45 20.60 -3.71
N THR A 197 -39.52 20.07 -2.48
CA THR A 197 -38.73 20.54 -1.34
C THR A 197 -37.25 20.08 -1.45
N VAL A 198 -36.39 20.58 -0.56
CA VAL A 198 -34.99 20.17 -0.45
C VAL A 198 -34.90 18.66 -0.24
N GLU A 199 -35.75 18.10 0.63
CA GLU A 199 -35.81 16.67 0.93
C GLU A 199 -36.25 15.88 -0.30
N TYR A 200 -37.25 16.40 -1.03
CA TYR A 200 -37.67 15.78 -2.28
C TYR A 200 -36.49 15.68 -3.27
N VAL A 201 -35.76 16.76 -3.48
CA VAL A 201 -34.59 16.76 -4.38
C VAL A 201 -33.49 15.80 -3.86
N ALA A 202 -33.22 15.80 -2.55
CA ALA A 202 -32.19 14.94 -1.95
C ALA A 202 -32.51 13.44 -2.06
N PHE A 203 -33.79 13.04 -1.95
CA PHE A 203 -34.14 11.61 -1.87
C PHE A 203 -34.82 11.04 -3.12
N THR A 204 -35.27 11.87 -4.07
CA THR A 204 -35.93 11.39 -5.28
C THR A 204 -35.12 11.60 -6.56
N THR A 205 -34.18 12.54 -6.56
CA THR A 205 -33.31 12.74 -7.73
C THR A 205 -32.12 11.79 -7.69
N ILE A 206 -31.65 11.36 -8.87
CA ILE A 206 -30.47 10.47 -8.96
C ILE A 206 -29.26 11.08 -8.24
N PRO A 207 -28.86 12.35 -8.49
CA PRO A 207 -27.68 12.93 -7.81
C PRO A 207 -27.88 13.11 -6.32
N GLY A 208 -29.08 13.43 -5.85
CA GLY A 208 -29.38 13.56 -4.43
C GLY A 208 -29.30 12.22 -3.72
N LEU A 209 -30.07 11.23 -4.17
CA LEU A 209 -30.13 9.90 -3.58
C LEU A 209 -28.76 9.21 -3.56
N THR A 210 -28.04 9.23 -4.68
CA THR A 210 -26.70 8.66 -4.75
C THR A 210 -25.72 9.42 -3.83
N GLY A 211 -25.82 10.75 -3.74
CA GLY A 211 -25.04 11.56 -2.82
C GLY A 211 -25.24 11.15 -1.36
N VAL A 212 -26.49 10.94 -0.94
CA VAL A 212 -26.81 10.43 0.41
C VAL A 212 -26.22 9.06 0.65
N ILE A 213 -26.43 8.12 -0.27
CA ILE A 213 -25.93 6.73 -0.13
C ILE A 213 -24.41 6.70 -0.02
N ILE A 214 -23.68 7.37 -0.92
CA ILE A 214 -22.21 7.36 -0.90
C ILE A 214 -21.64 8.08 0.33
N THR A 215 -22.30 9.14 0.81
CA THR A 215 -21.89 9.84 2.02
C THR A 215 -22.06 8.96 3.25
N LEU A 216 -23.18 8.26 3.38
CA LEU A 216 -23.41 7.30 4.47
C LEU A 216 -22.41 6.14 4.42
N ALA A 217 -22.16 5.58 3.23
CA ALA A 217 -21.16 4.55 3.04
C ALA A 217 -19.77 5.03 3.48
N LEU A 218 -19.38 6.25 3.10
CA LEU A 218 -18.10 6.85 3.51
C LEU A 218 -18.00 7.04 5.03
N ILE A 219 -19.05 7.54 5.67
CA ILE A 219 -19.11 7.73 7.14
C ILE A 219 -18.91 6.38 7.84
N LEU A 220 -19.62 5.34 7.41
CA LEU A 220 -19.49 3.99 7.98
C LEU A 220 -18.07 3.43 7.78
N MET A 221 -17.49 3.58 6.59
CA MET A 221 -16.13 3.13 6.33
C MET A 221 -15.08 3.87 7.18
N VAL A 222 -15.18 5.18 7.31
CA VAL A 222 -14.23 5.99 8.08
C VAL A 222 -14.35 5.71 9.57
N THR A 223 -15.56 5.67 10.12
CA THR A 223 -15.80 5.43 11.54
C THR A 223 -15.38 4.03 11.97
N SER A 224 -15.68 3.00 11.17
CA SER A 224 -15.26 1.63 11.45
C SER A 224 -13.75 1.41 11.27
N SER A 225 -13.06 2.24 10.50
CA SER A 225 -11.61 2.17 10.28
C SER A 225 -10.79 2.77 11.42
N THR A 226 -11.43 3.32 12.47
CA THR A 226 -10.73 3.84 13.65
C THR A 226 -9.90 2.74 14.33
N GLU A 227 -8.78 3.13 14.94
CA GLU A 227 -7.86 2.17 15.57
C GLU A 227 -8.56 1.34 16.67
N PHE A 228 -9.49 1.95 17.40
CA PHE A 228 -10.26 1.28 18.44
C PHE A 228 -11.11 0.13 17.88
N ILE A 229 -11.92 0.40 16.83
CA ILE A 229 -12.79 -0.61 16.24
C ILE A 229 -11.94 -1.69 15.54
N ARG A 230 -10.95 -1.29 14.76
CA ARG A 230 -10.10 -2.23 14.03
C ARG A 230 -9.33 -3.18 14.93
N ARG A 231 -8.95 -2.77 16.16
CA ARG A 231 -8.22 -3.64 17.11
C ARG A 231 -9.12 -4.54 17.91
N ASN A 232 -10.33 -4.08 18.26
CA ASN A 232 -11.22 -4.84 19.13
C ASN A 232 -12.30 -5.63 18.37
N TYR A 233 -12.67 -5.14 17.17
CA TYR A 233 -13.77 -5.68 16.37
C TYR A 233 -13.35 -5.72 14.90
N PHE A 234 -12.30 -6.49 14.59
CA PHE A 234 -11.71 -6.51 13.23
C PHE A 234 -12.72 -6.93 12.15
N GLU A 235 -13.61 -7.86 12.45
CA GLU A 235 -14.65 -8.33 11.54
C GLU A 235 -15.63 -7.21 11.17
N LEU A 236 -16.06 -6.40 12.15
CA LEU A 236 -16.93 -5.24 11.91
C LEU A 236 -16.26 -4.25 10.95
N PHE A 237 -14.98 -3.93 11.20
CA PHE A 237 -14.20 -3.11 10.28
C PHE A 237 -14.14 -3.75 8.89
N TRP A 238 -13.82 -5.04 8.81
CA TRP A 238 -13.65 -5.74 7.55
C TRP A 238 -14.92 -5.73 6.69
N TYR A 239 -16.08 -6.08 7.26
CA TYR A 239 -17.35 -6.10 6.53
C TYR A 239 -17.80 -4.69 6.13
N THR A 240 -17.73 -3.73 7.04
CA THR A 240 -18.16 -2.35 6.73
C THR A 240 -17.22 -1.68 5.73
N HIS A 241 -15.94 -2.03 5.71
CA HIS A 241 -15.01 -1.48 4.74
C HIS A 241 -15.31 -1.92 3.30
N HIS A 242 -15.95 -3.08 3.10
CA HIS A 242 -16.41 -3.52 1.78
C HIS A 242 -17.52 -2.63 1.18
N LEU A 243 -18.11 -1.72 1.96
CA LEU A 243 -18.98 -0.67 1.42
C LEU A 243 -18.27 0.22 0.39
N PHE A 244 -16.95 0.12 0.25
CA PHE A 244 -16.24 0.79 -0.84
C PHE A 244 -16.76 0.39 -2.22
N LEU A 245 -17.28 -0.83 -2.40
CA LEU A 245 -17.93 -1.25 -3.66
C LEU A 245 -19.17 -0.42 -3.95
N VAL A 246 -20.03 -0.21 -2.92
CA VAL A 246 -21.22 0.64 -3.03
C VAL A 246 -20.82 2.08 -3.26
N TYR A 247 -19.78 2.55 -2.55
CA TYR A 247 -19.25 3.90 -2.67
C TYR A 247 -18.75 4.19 -4.10
N PHE A 248 -17.89 3.33 -4.67
CA PHE A 248 -17.36 3.55 -6.02
C PHE A 248 -18.43 3.39 -7.11
N ALA A 249 -19.32 2.42 -7.01
CA ALA A 249 -20.44 2.28 -7.92
C ALA A 249 -21.37 3.52 -7.86
N GLY A 250 -21.67 3.96 -6.65
CA GLY A 250 -22.44 5.17 -6.41
C GLY A 250 -21.77 6.44 -6.94
N LEU A 251 -20.44 6.57 -6.81
CA LEU A 251 -19.68 7.69 -7.38
C LEU A 251 -19.79 7.77 -8.91
N VAL A 252 -19.73 6.64 -9.62
CA VAL A 252 -19.91 6.62 -11.06
C VAL A 252 -21.30 7.11 -11.43
N ILE A 253 -22.36 6.59 -10.77
CA ILE A 253 -23.75 6.97 -11.02
C ILE A 253 -23.97 8.45 -10.65
N HIS A 254 -23.42 8.89 -9.52
CA HIS A 254 -23.48 10.29 -9.07
C HIS A 254 -22.82 11.24 -10.10
N GLY A 255 -21.64 10.83 -10.60
CA GLY A 255 -20.88 11.64 -11.56
C GLY A 255 -21.56 11.83 -12.91
N ILE A 256 -22.37 10.86 -13.37
CA ILE A 256 -23.09 10.93 -14.66
C ILE A 256 -24.52 11.48 -14.55
N ALA A 257 -24.96 11.81 -13.34
CA ALA A 257 -26.36 12.18 -13.08
C ALA A 257 -26.81 13.53 -13.68
N GLY A 258 -25.91 14.31 -14.31
CA GLY A 258 -26.22 15.51 -15.08
C GLY A 258 -26.78 16.67 -14.22
N LEU A 259 -26.30 16.81 -12.98
CA LEU A 259 -26.73 17.90 -12.09
C LEU A 259 -26.18 19.26 -12.53
N VAL A 260 -24.96 19.28 -13.08
CA VAL A 260 -24.34 20.51 -13.57
C VAL A 260 -25.00 20.93 -14.87
N ARG A 261 -25.59 22.11 -14.87
CA ARG A 261 -26.36 22.67 -15.99
C ARG A 261 -25.74 24.00 -16.38
N GLY A 262 -25.70 24.24 -17.66
CA GLY A 262 -25.19 25.47 -18.24
C GLY A 262 -26.02 25.88 -19.44
N GLN A 263 -25.88 27.13 -19.84
CA GLN A 263 -26.42 27.61 -21.09
C GLN A 263 -25.76 26.88 -22.26
N THR A 264 -26.54 26.47 -23.28
CA THR A 264 -26.00 25.77 -24.46
C THR A 264 -25.08 26.71 -25.25
N GLU A 265 -24.12 26.15 -25.99
CA GLU A 265 -23.21 26.96 -26.85
C GLU A 265 -23.97 27.79 -27.88
N GLN A 266 -25.01 27.23 -28.45
CA GLN A 266 -25.88 27.93 -29.42
C GLN A 266 -26.62 29.10 -28.73
N SER A 267 -27.19 28.85 -27.56
CA SER A 267 -27.87 29.89 -26.79
C SER A 267 -26.92 30.98 -26.30
N MET A 268 -25.68 30.64 -25.95
CA MET A 268 -24.67 31.65 -25.57
C MET A 268 -24.28 32.56 -26.72
N ALA A 269 -24.32 32.08 -27.94
CA ALA A 269 -24.07 32.88 -29.13
C ALA A 269 -25.26 33.83 -29.47
N GLU A 270 -26.50 33.38 -29.20
CA GLU A 270 -27.72 34.15 -29.48
C GLU A 270 -28.09 35.13 -28.34
N VAL A 271 -27.90 34.70 -27.09
CA VAL A 271 -28.26 35.41 -25.88
C VAL A 271 -27.07 35.45 -24.92
N PRO A 272 -26.08 36.34 -25.16
CA PRO A 272 -24.91 36.42 -24.30
C PRO A 272 -25.31 36.79 -22.86
N PRO A 273 -24.88 36.04 -21.81
CA PRO A 273 -25.38 36.26 -20.44
C PRO A 273 -24.97 37.60 -19.86
N TYR A 274 -23.83 38.17 -20.20
CA TYR A 274 -23.35 39.46 -19.69
C TYR A 274 -24.15 40.65 -20.26
N ASP A 275 -24.58 40.52 -21.49
CA ASP A 275 -25.29 41.61 -22.17
C ASP A 275 -26.82 41.54 -21.98
N CYS A 276 -27.33 40.28 -21.84
CA CYS A 276 -28.76 40.02 -21.87
C CYS A 276 -29.38 39.77 -20.47
N ALA A 277 -28.58 39.58 -19.39
CA ALA A 277 -29.14 39.24 -18.08
C ALA A 277 -30.12 40.26 -17.52
N GLU A 278 -29.88 41.56 -17.76
CA GLU A 278 -30.75 42.65 -17.30
C GLU A 278 -32.09 42.65 -18.03
N TYR A 279 -32.12 42.33 -19.32
CA TYR A 279 -33.36 42.26 -20.13
C TYR A 279 -34.29 41.13 -19.66
N LEU A 280 -33.77 40.06 -19.06
CA LEU A 280 -34.62 39.00 -18.50
C LEU A 280 -35.44 39.44 -17.30
N THR A 281 -35.00 40.47 -16.57
CA THR A 281 -35.71 41.03 -15.41
C THR A 281 -36.68 42.15 -15.77
N GLN A 282 -36.45 42.83 -16.92
CA GLN A 282 -37.19 44.02 -17.36
C GLN A 282 -38.09 43.73 -18.58
N ARG A 283 -38.65 42.53 -18.71
CA ARG A 283 -39.41 42.08 -19.87
C ARG A 283 -40.54 43.08 -20.25
N GLU A 284 -40.30 43.87 -21.28
CA GLU A 284 -41.32 44.67 -21.95
C GLU A 284 -42.08 43.83 -22.98
N HIS A 285 -43.39 44.03 -23.10
CA HIS A 285 -44.29 43.22 -23.96
C HIS A 285 -44.02 43.30 -25.46
N ASN A 286 -43.16 44.21 -25.94
CA ASN A 286 -42.86 44.44 -27.37
C ASN A 286 -41.34 44.47 -27.65
N CYS A 287 -40.56 43.67 -26.99
CA CYS A 287 -39.13 43.66 -27.19
C CYS A 287 -38.74 42.96 -28.50
N THR A 288 -37.99 43.64 -29.38
CA THR A 288 -37.47 43.11 -30.65
C THR A 288 -35.97 42.78 -30.62
N HIS A 289 -35.35 43.01 -29.48
CA HIS A 289 -33.92 42.74 -29.28
C HIS A 289 -33.62 41.23 -29.13
N SER A 290 -32.43 40.75 -29.56
CA SER A 290 -32.04 39.36 -29.42
C SER A 290 -32.08 38.87 -27.98
N CYS A 291 -31.81 39.77 -26.99
CA CYS A 291 -31.87 39.49 -25.57
C CYS A 291 -33.27 39.18 -25.00
N CYS A 292 -34.33 39.37 -25.79
CA CYS A 292 -35.69 39.02 -25.39
C CYS A 292 -36.03 37.55 -25.55
N LYS A 293 -35.17 36.81 -26.22
CA LYS A 293 -35.28 35.37 -26.33
C LYS A 293 -34.85 34.70 -25.01
N ASP A 294 -35.58 33.67 -24.59
CA ASP A 294 -35.21 32.88 -23.43
C ASP A 294 -33.90 32.13 -23.63
N PRO A 295 -32.94 32.17 -22.73
CA PRO A 295 -31.75 31.37 -22.84
C PRO A 295 -32.08 29.89 -22.67
N GLU A 296 -31.50 29.07 -23.54
CA GLU A 296 -31.65 27.60 -23.50
C GLU A 296 -30.57 26.99 -22.64
N PHE A 297 -30.97 26.15 -21.69
CA PHE A 297 -30.04 25.42 -20.79
C PHE A 297 -30.02 23.94 -21.11
N GLY A 298 -28.84 23.34 -20.98
CA GLY A 298 -28.60 21.91 -21.13
C GLY A 298 -27.76 21.33 -19.99
N SER A 299 -27.75 20.02 -19.86
CA SER A 299 -26.81 19.35 -18.96
C SER A 299 -25.42 19.35 -19.59
N ILE A 300 -24.41 19.80 -18.81
CA ILE A 300 -23.01 19.69 -19.23
C ILE A 300 -22.61 18.21 -19.18
N PRO A 301 -21.97 17.66 -20.24
CA PRO A 301 -21.52 16.28 -20.24
C PRO A 301 -20.60 15.99 -19.05
N ALA A 302 -20.95 14.96 -18.27
CA ALA A 302 -20.14 14.56 -17.13
C ALA A 302 -18.84 13.92 -17.60
N GLU A 303 -17.70 14.38 -17.10
CA GLU A 303 -16.38 13.84 -17.43
C GLU A 303 -15.73 13.13 -16.23
N SER A 304 -16.28 13.29 -15.03
CA SER A 304 -15.75 12.71 -13.79
C SER A 304 -15.60 11.18 -13.83
N TRP A 305 -16.50 10.48 -14.52
CA TRP A 305 -16.43 9.03 -14.72
C TRP A 305 -15.15 8.55 -15.42
N LYS A 306 -14.56 9.39 -16.29
CA LYS A 306 -13.32 9.08 -17.01
C LYS A 306 -12.14 8.88 -16.04
N TRP A 307 -12.12 9.63 -14.93
CA TRP A 307 -11.09 9.57 -13.90
C TRP A 307 -11.26 8.37 -12.96
N VAL A 308 -12.49 7.88 -12.80
CA VAL A 308 -12.82 6.76 -11.91
C VAL A 308 -12.73 5.42 -12.64
N LEU A 309 -12.95 5.41 -13.95
CA LEU A 309 -13.02 4.18 -14.75
C LEU A 309 -11.70 3.42 -14.78
N ALA A 310 -10.58 4.12 -14.99
CA ALA A 310 -9.26 3.47 -15.08
C ALA A 310 -8.87 2.75 -13.77
N PRO A 311 -8.99 3.38 -12.57
CA PRO A 311 -8.80 2.69 -11.30
C PRO A 311 -9.72 1.48 -11.10
N ILE A 312 -11.01 1.58 -11.50
CA ILE A 312 -11.96 0.47 -11.36
C ILE A 312 -11.53 -0.71 -12.25
N ILE A 313 -11.15 -0.46 -13.50
CA ILE A 313 -10.67 -1.52 -14.41
C ILE A 313 -9.45 -2.23 -13.80
N LEU A 314 -8.47 -1.48 -13.29
CA LEU A 314 -7.30 -2.05 -12.63
C LEU A 314 -7.68 -2.88 -11.40
N TYR A 315 -8.60 -2.39 -10.59
CA TYR A 315 -9.09 -3.12 -9.43
C TYR A 315 -9.78 -4.44 -9.82
N VAL A 316 -10.68 -4.39 -10.80
CA VAL A 316 -11.38 -5.59 -11.29
C VAL A 316 -10.38 -6.60 -11.86
N PHE A 317 -9.42 -6.13 -12.65
CA PHE A 317 -8.37 -6.98 -13.20
C PHE A 317 -7.54 -7.65 -12.09
N GLU A 318 -7.15 -6.90 -11.06
CA GLU A 318 -6.44 -7.42 -9.89
C GLU A 318 -7.28 -8.48 -9.15
N ARG A 319 -8.59 -8.23 -8.94
CA ARG A 319 -9.48 -9.20 -8.32
C ARG A 319 -9.59 -10.49 -9.13
N LEU A 320 -9.73 -10.39 -10.46
CA LEU A 320 -9.75 -11.56 -11.33
C LEU A 320 -8.44 -12.37 -11.27
N LEU A 321 -7.30 -11.69 -11.23
CA LEU A 321 -6.01 -12.35 -11.04
C LEU A 321 -5.91 -13.07 -9.69
N ARG A 322 -6.42 -12.48 -8.61
CA ARG A 322 -6.47 -13.16 -7.29
C ARG A 322 -7.35 -14.40 -7.31
N VAL A 323 -8.55 -14.28 -7.88
CA VAL A 323 -9.44 -15.45 -8.02
C VAL A 323 -8.76 -16.55 -8.82
N TRP A 324 -8.14 -16.21 -9.95
CA TRP A 324 -7.40 -17.18 -10.74
C TRP A 324 -6.25 -17.84 -9.97
N ARG A 325 -5.47 -17.07 -9.21
CA ARG A 325 -4.39 -17.61 -8.37
C ARG A 325 -4.91 -18.48 -7.23
N ALA A 326 -5.99 -18.07 -6.58
CA ALA A 326 -6.61 -18.81 -5.48
C ALA A 326 -7.14 -20.18 -5.93
N GLN A 327 -7.68 -20.26 -7.17
CA GLN A 327 -8.19 -21.51 -7.73
C GLN A 327 -7.11 -22.51 -8.11
N GLN A 328 -5.83 -22.11 -8.19
CA GLN A 328 -4.75 -23.03 -8.48
C GLN A 328 -4.61 -24.06 -7.35
N LYS A 329 -4.48 -25.34 -7.75
CA LYS A 329 -4.39 -26.45 -6.79
C LYS A 329 -3.19 -26.30 -5.87
N VAL A 330 -3.44 -26.31 -4.56
CA VAL A 330 -2.44 -26.42 -3.50
C VAL A 330 -2.46 -27.85 -2.96
N VAL A 331 -1.30 -28.45 -2.82
CA VAL A 331 -1.13 -29.78 -2.25
C VAL A 331 -0.48 -29.64 -0.88
N VAL A 332 -1.15 -30.09 0.15
CA VAL A 332 -0.59 -30.19 1.50
C VAL A 332 0.29 -31.44 1.53
N LYS A 333 1.60 -31.26 1.68
CA LYS A 333 2.59 -32.34 1.73
C LYS A 333 2.69 -32.96 3.13
N LYS A 334 2.73 -32.10 4.14
CA LYS A 334 2.92 -32.51 5.52
C LYS A 334 2.17 -31.57 6.47
N VAL A 335 1.59 -32.15 7.49
CA VAL A 335 0.93 -31.44 8.59
C VAL A 335 1.67 -31.83 9.87
N VAL A 336 2.17 -30.86 10.61
CA VAL A 336 2.85 -31.09 11.88
C VAL A 336 2.20 -30.26 12.98
N MET A 337 1.83 -30.94 14.07
CA MET A 337 1.32 -30.29 15.27
C MET A 337 2.46 -30.11 16.27
N HIS A 338 2.89 -28.88 16.45
CA HIS A 338 3.89 -28.51 17.45
C HIS A 338 3.27 -28.25 18.82
N PRO A 339 4.07 -28.31 19.90
CA PRO A 339 3.63 -27.86 21.23
C PRO A 339 3.06 -26.44 21.21
N ALA A 340 2.30 -26.08 22.25
CA ALA A 340 1.61 -24.77 22.34
C ALA A 340 0.62 -24.47 21.23
N ARG A 341 0.00 -25.50 20.64
CA ARG A 341 -1.03 -25.41 19.58
C ARG A 341 -0.56 -24.60 18.37
N VAL A 342 0.63 -24.93 17.88
CA VAL A 342 1.15 -24.39 16.63
C VAL A 342 1.05 -25.45 15.53
N LEU A 343 0.37 -25.13 14.45
CA LEU A 343 0.20 -25.96 13.25
C LEU A 343 1.24 -25.54 12.20
N GLU A 344 2.07 -26.46 11.75
CA GLU A 344 2.92 -26.30 10.58
C GLU A 344 2.26 -26.97 9.37
N LEU A 345 2.11 -26.22 8.29
CA LEU A 345 1.66 -26.71 7.00
C LEU A 345 2.79 -26.60 5.98
N GLN A 346 3.22 -27.73 5.46
CA GLN A 346 4.14 -27.81 4.31
C GLN A 346 3.32 -28.06 3.05
N MET A 347 3.41 -27.16 2.10
CA MET A 347 2.55 -27.11 0.93
C MET A 347 3.37 -26.98 -0.35
N GLN A 348 2.76 -27.40 -1.47
CA GLN A 348 3.32 -27.23 -2.79
C GLN A 348 2.25 -26.70 -3.75
N LYS A 349 2.64 -25.75 -4.60
CA LYS A 349 1.79 -25.14 -5.62
C LYS A 349 2.62 -24.97 -6.89
N LYS A 350 2.06 -25.37 -8.03
CA LYS A 350 2.77 -25.27 -9.32
C LYS A 350 3.12 -23.82 -9.67
N GLY A 351 4.38 -23.58 -10.01
CA GLY A 351 4.86 -22.25 -10.39
C GLY A 351 4.96 -21.24 -9.23
N PHE A 352 4.92 -21.72 -7.98
CA PHE A 352 5.09 -20.86 -6.83
C PHE A 352 6.58 -20.56 -6.62
N CYS A 353 6.94 -19.28 -6.72
CA CYS A 353 8.27 -18.77 -6.42
C CYS A 353 8.17 -17.81 -5.23
N MET A 354 9.05 -17.96 -4.27
CA MET A 354 9.08 -17.10 -3.09
C MET A 354 10.48 -16.56 -2.81
N GLU A 355 10.54 -15.48 -2.05
CA GLU A 355 11.77 -14.92 -1.48
C GLU A 355 11.67 -14.92 0.05
N VAL A 356 12.79 -14.77 0.73
CA VAL A 356 12.82 -14.83 2.21
C VAL A 356 11.97 -13.72 2.83
N GLY A 357 11.27 -14.05 3.92
CA GLY A 357 10.46 -13.09 4.67
C GLY A 357 9.16 -12.67 4.00
N GLN A 358 8.79 -13.27 2.87
CA GLN A 358 7.50 -13.06 2.25
C GLN A 358 6.37 -13.76 3.01
N TYR A 359 5.13 -13.35 2.73
CA TYR A 359 3.93 -13.93 3.32
C TYR A 359 2.90 -14.30 2.24
N ILE A 360 1.96 -15.12 2.61
CA ILE A 360 0.81 -15.53 1.78
C ILE A 360 -0.48 -15.27 2.51
N PHE A 361 -1.55 -15.04 1.75
CA PHE A 361 -2.90 -15.16 2.29
C PHE A 361 -3.39 -16.59 2.13
N VAL A 362 -4.00 -17.10 3.19
CA VAL A 362 -4.57 -18.44 3.24
C VAL A 362 -6.07 -18.34 3.52
N ASN A 363 -6.84 -19.09 2.77
CA ASN A 363 -8.25 -19.32 3.00
C ASN A 363 -8.51 -20.82 3.17
N CYS A 364 -9.43 -21.15 4.04
CA CYS A 364 -9.97 -22.48 4.20
C CYS A 364 -11.50 -22.44 3.95
N PRO A 365 -11.98 -22.80 2.75
CA PRO A 365 -13.39 -22.71 2.40
C PRO A 365 -14.32 -23.54 3.31
N ALA A 366 -13.79 -24.60 3.94
CA ALA A 366 -14.53 -25.40 4.91
C ALA A 366 -14.88 -24.64 6.21
N ILE A 367 -14.12 -23.57 6.53
CA ILE A 367 -14.35 -22.73 7.72
C ILE A 367 -15.09 -21.46 7.32
N SER A 368 -14.57 -20.74 6.31
CA SER A 368 -15.16 -19.52 5.77
C SER A 368 -14.70 -19.29 4.35
N ALA A 369 -15.62 -19.09 3.42
CA ALA A 369 -15.30 -18.86 2.02
C ALA A 369 -14.71 -17.45 1.74
N LEU A 370 -14.93 -16.49 2.64
CA LEU A 370 -14.59 -15.10 2.44
C LEU A 370 -13.42 -14.59 3.27
N GLU A 371 -12.95 -15.37 4.25
CA GLU A 371 -11.90 -14.95 5.16
C GLU A 371 -10.53 -15.41 4.67
N TRP A 372 -9.66 -14.44 4.43
CA TRP A 372 -8.28 -14.63 4.05
C TRP A 372 -7.35 -14.10 5.15
N HIS A 373 -6.47 -14.94 5.65
CA HIS A 373 -5.56 -14.59 6.73
C HIS A 373 -4.10 -14.62 6.25
N PRO A 374 -3.29 -13.59 6.58
CA PRO A 374 -1.90 -13.52 6.20
C PRO A 374 -1.02 -14.39 7.09
N PHE A 375 -0.13 -15.19 6.49
CA PHE A 375 0.88 -15.97 7.20
C PHE A 375 2.24 -15.84 6.53
N THR A 376 3.27 -15.57 7.32
CA THR A 376 4.63 -15.48 6.84
C THR A 376 5.14 -16.87 6.45
N LEU A 377 5.84 -16.93 5.34
CA LEU A 377 6.53 -18.15 4.90
C LEU A 377 7.73 -18.44 5.79
N THR A 378 7.82 -19.68 6.26
CA THR A 378 8.88 -20.14 7.17
C THR A 378 9.88 -21.09 6.52
N SER A 379 9.59 -21.56 5.29
CA SER A 379 10.51 -22.29 4.44
C SER A 379 11.52 -21.37 3.77
N ALA A 380 12.63 -21.93 3.33
CA ALA A 380 13.58 -21.22 2.48
C ALA A 380 13.16 -21.30 1.01
N PRO A 381 13.54 -20.33 0.16
CA PRO A 381 13.30 -20.40 -1.28
C PRO A 381 13.97 -21.59 -1.96
N GLU A 382 15.01 -22.13 -1.36
CA GLU A 382 15.78 -23.27 -1.83
C GLU A 382 15.10 -24.63 -1.57
N GLU A 383 14.01 -24.65 -0.74
CA GLU A 383 13.23 -25.86 -0.45
C GLU A 383 12.21 -26.12 -1.60
N ASP A 384 11.86 -27.38 -1.84
CA ASP A 384 10.90 -27.80 -2.88
C ASP A 384 9.44 -27.63 -2.48
N PHE A 385 9.20 -27.13 -1.26
CA PHE A 385 7.90 -26.80 -0.67
C PHE A 385 7.95 -25.43 -0.02
N PHE A 386 6.79 -24.88 0.26
CA PHE A 386 6.67 -23.70 1.15
C PHE A 386 5.91 -24.09 2.41
N SER A 387 6.31 -23.49 3.53
CA SER A 387 5.69 -23.77 4.83
C SER A 387 5.27 -22.50 5.55
N ILE A 388 4.24 -22.66 6.39
CA ILE A 388 3.75 -21.63 7.31
C ILE A 388 3.53 -22.24 8.69
N HIS A 389 3.69 -21.42 9.74
CA HIS A 389 3.40 -21.80 11.12
C HIS A 389 2.25 -20.96 11.64
N ILE A 390 1.17 -21.60 12.06
CA ILE A 390 -0.08 -20.99 12.49
C ILE A 390 -0.26 -21.25 13.98
N ARG A 391 -0.26 -20.19 14.78
CA ARG A 391 -0.59 -20.26 16.21
C ARG A 391 -2.08 -19.98 16.40
N ALA A 392 -2.72 -20.69 17.33
CA ALA A 392 -4.07 -20.37 17.77
C ALA A 392 -4.08 -18.98 18.44
N ALA A 393 -4.76 -18.01 17.81
CA ALA A 393 -4.85 -16.62 18.27
C ALA A 393 -6.25 -16.03 18.20
N GLY A 394 -7.19 -16.73 17.55
CA GLY A 394 -8.58 -16.34 17.39
C GLY A 394 -9.38 -17.47 16.79
N ASP A 395 -10.69 -17.30 16.70
CA ASP A 395 -11.67 -18.34 16.33
C ASP A 395 -11.33 -19.05 15.02
N TRP A 396 -10.95 -18.31 13.98
CA TRP A 396 -10.60 -18.90 12.68
C TRP A 396 -9.37 -19.80 12.77
N THR A 397 -8.31 -19.34 13.44
CA THR A 397 -7.08 -20.13 13.61
C THR A 397 -7.29 -21.34 14.49
N GLU A 398 -8.14 -21.25 15.52
CA GLU A 398 -8.51 -22.39 16.36
C GLU A 398 -9.30 -23.43 15.59
N ARG A 399 -10.31 -22.99 14.82
CA ARG A 399 -11.09 -23.89 13.96
C ARG A 399 -10.19 -24.57 12.94
N LEU A 400 -9.26 -23.83 12.33
CA LEU A 400 -8.32 -24.39 11.36
C LEU A 400 -7.48 -25.52 11.98
N ILE A 401 -6.87 -25.27 13.15
CA ILE A 401 -6.06 -26.26 13.86
C ILE A 401 -6.90 -27.50 14.21
N ASN A 402 -8.12 -27.31 14.73
CA ASN A 402 -9.00 -28.41 15.07
C ASN A 402 -9.43 -29.23 13.84
N THR A 403 -9.70 -28.55 12.70
CA THR A 403 -10.03 -29.23 11.44
C THR A 403 -8.86 -30.08 10.95
N PHE A 404 -7.62 -29.56 10.98
CA PHE A 404 -6.44 -30.32 10.59
C PHE A 404 -6.07 -31.49 11.52
N GLN A 405 -6.60 -31.51 12.73
CA GLN A 405 -6.50 -32.69 13.61
C GLN A 405 -7.41 -33.86 13.18
N LEU A 406 -8.50 -33.55 12.49
CA LEU A 406 -9.50 -34.54 12.08
C LEU A 406 -9.31 -34.97 10.63
N GLU A 407 -9.09 -34.02 9.73
CA GLU A 407 -8.96 -34.21 8.29
C GLU A 407 -8.06 -33.14 7.67
N THR A 408 -7.63 -33.35 6.44
CA THR A 408 -6.87 -32.34 5.68
C THR A 408 -7.84 -31.58 4.77
N PRO A 409 -8.32 -30.40 5.18
CA PRO A 409 -9.25 -29.60 4.38
C PRO A 409 -8.56 -29.02 3.15
N ARG A 410 -9.36 -28.62 2.17
CA ARG A 410 -8.88 -27.83 1.04
C ARG A 410 -8.39 -26.47 1.54
N ILE A 411 -7.18 -26.09 1.11
CA ILE A 411 -6.56 -24.79 1.37
C ILE A 411 -6.38 -24.05 0.06
N GLU A 412 -6.73 -22.77 0.07
CA GLU A 412 -6.47 -21.83 -1.01
C GLU A 412 -5.39 -20.85 -0.59
N VAL A 413 -4.48 -20.54 -1.53
CA VAL A 413 -3.31 -19.71 -1.26
C VAL A 413 -3.20 -18.63 -2.33
N ASP A 414 -3.09 -17.38 -1.89
CA ASP A 414 -2.76 -16.22 -2.72
C ASP A 414 -1.45 -15.59 -2.24
N GLY A 415 -0.57 -15.24 -3.18
CA GLY A 415 0.76 -14.72 -2.89
C GLY A 415 1.85 -15.34 -3.76
N PRO A 416 3.12 -15.16 -3.43
CA PRO A 416 3.65 -14.49 -2.22
C PRO A 416 3.64 -12.96 -2.29
N PHE A 417 3.69 -12.31 -1.13
CA PHE A 417 3.71 -10.86 -0.96
C PHE A 417 4.80 -10.42 0.01
N GLY A 418 5.16 -9.12 -0.02
CA GLY A 418 6.15 -8.51 0.88
C GLY A 418 7.56 -8.46 0.31
N THR A 419 8.40 -7.55 0.83
CA THR A 419 9.75 -7.30 0.32
C THR A 419 10.79 -6.88 1.36
N ALA A 420 10.39 -6.62 2.62
CA ALA A 420 11.28 -5.93 3.56
C ALA A 420 12.49 -6.77 4.00
N SER A 421 12.35 -8.08 4.11
CA SER A 421 13.42 -8.96 4.60
C SER A 421 14.44 -9.40 3.54
N GLU A 422 14.18 -9.17 2.25
CA GLU A 422 15.12 -9.50 1.17
C GLU A 422 16.49 -8.80 1.32
N ASP A 423 16.48 -7.63 1.95
CA ASP A 423 17.68 -6.82 2.13
C ASP A 423 18.66 -7.37 3.17
N VAL A 424 18.31 -8.39 3.95
CA VAL A 424 19.21 -8.97 4.97
C VAL A 424 20.55 -9.36 4.35
N PHE A 425 20.55 -9.96 3.16
CA PHE A 425 21.75 -10.41 2.47
C PHE A 425 22.65 -9.29 1.94
N GLN A 426 22.22 -8.04 2.01
CA GLN A 426 23.00 -6.87 1.59
C GLN A 426 23.93 -6.36 2.68
N TYR A 427 23.68 -6.71 3.93
CA TYR A 427 24.43 -6.26 5.08
C TYR A 427 25.50 -7.29 5.47
N GLU A 428 26.70 -6.79 5.79
CA GLU A 428 27.75 -7.66 6.35
C GLU A 428 27.40 -8.19 7.74
N VAL A 429 26.70 -7.36 8.52
CA VAL A 429 26.22 -7.71 9.87
C VAL A 429 24.71 -7.46 9.92
N ALA A 430 23.95 -8.46 10.37
CA ALA A 430 22.51 -8.36 10.54
C ALA A 430 22.10 -8.60 12.01
N MET A 431 21.25 -7.74 12.54
CA MET A 431 20.54 -7.93 13.80
C MET A 431 19.08 -8.26 13.49
N LEU A 432 18.65 -9.48 13.79
CA LEU A 432 17.29 -9.97 13.58
C LEU A 432 16.57 -10.00 14.92
N VAL A 433 15.48 -9.24 15.06
CA VAL A 433 14.75 -9.08 16.32
C VAL A 433 13.30 -9.55 16.13
N GLY A 434 12.94 -10.68 16.71
CA GLY A 434 11.61 -11.26 16.72
C GLY A 434 10.90 -11.12 18.05
N ALA A 435 9.61 -10.81 18.06
CA ALA A 435 8.80 -10.81 19.26
C ALA A 435 7.59 -11.74 19.12
N GLY A 436 7.51 -12.77 19.95
CA GLY A 436 6.47 -13.79 19.88
C GLY A 436 6.47 -14.50 18.52
N ILE A 437 5.33 -14.55 17.84
CA ILE A 437 5.20 -15.15 16.50
C ILE A 437 5.95 -14.37 15.40
N GLY A 438 6.36 -13.14 15.66
CA GLY A 438 7.17 -12.33 14.73
C GLY A 438 8.57 -12.88 14.47
N VAL A 439 8.88 -14.08 14.92
CA VAL A 439 10.07 -14.86 14.56
C VAL A 439 9.96 -15.50 13.17
N THR A 440 8.75 -15.67 12.65
CA THR A 440 8.47 -16.42 11.41
C THR A 440 9.27 -15.95 10.17
N PRO A 441 9.45 -14.66 9.86
CA PRO A 441 10.27 -14.26 8.72
C PRO A 441 11.74 -14.64 8.89
N PHE A 442 12.23 -14.68 10.12
CA PHE A 442 13.62 -15.04 10.42
C PHE A 442 13.89 -16.54 10.28
N ALA A 443 12.87 -17.39 10.38
CA ALA A 443 13.00 -18.81 10.06
C ALA A 443 13.40 -19.02 8.60
N SER A 444 12.69 -18.37 7.68
CA SER A 444 13.00 -18.40 6.26
C SER A 444 14.40 -17.88 5.95
N ILE A 445 14.76 -16.74 6.55
CA ILE A 445 16.09 -16.12 6.36
C ILE A 445 17.20 -17.03 6.84
N LEU A 446 17.11 -17.57 8.05
CA LEU A 446 18.14 -18.41 8.65
C LEU A 446 18.32 -19.72 7.88
N LYS A 447 17.23 -20.35 7.42
CA LYS A 447 17.28 -21.52 6.55
C LYS A 447 17.95 -21.20 5.21
N SER A 448 17.56 -20.10 4.54
CA SER A 448 18.14 -19.71 3.26
C SER A 448 19.64 -19.41 3.37
N ILE A 449 20.07 -18.75 4.45
CA ILE A 449 21.50 -18.53 4.70
C ILE A 449 22.26 -19.85 4.79
N TRP A 450 21.69 -20.83 5.49
CA TRP A 450 22.28 -22.15 5.58
C TRP A 450 22.43 -22.81 4.21
N TYR A 451 21.38 -22.80 3.37
CA TYR A 451 21.46 -23.36 2.02
C TYR A 451 22.50 -22.63 1.16
N LYS A 452 22.58 -21.31 1.22
CA LYS A 452 23.61 -20.52 0.52
C LYS A 452 25.03 -20.86 0.97
N PHE A 453 25.24 -21.13 2.24
CA PHE A 453 26.53 -21.61 2.72
C PHE A 453 26.89 -22.99 2.17
N GLN A 454 25.93 -23.91 2.13
CA GLN A 454 26.18 -25.24 1.57
C GLN A 454 26.51 -25.19 0.07
N GLN A 455 25.88 -24.30 -0.66
CA GLN A 455 26.10 -24.11 -2.10
C GLN A 455 27.39 -23.33 -2.41
N GLY A 456 28.08 -22.82 -1.40
CA GLY A 456 29.28 -22.01 -1.59
C GLY A 456 29.00 -20.66 -2.29
N ASP A 457 27.80 -20.11 -2.11
CA ASP A 457 27.38 -18.85 -2.74
C ASP A 457 28.26 -17.68 -2.29
N GLN A 458 29.15 -17.24 -3.18
CA GLN A 458 30.06 -16.12 -2.95
C GLN A 458 29.35 -14.77 -2.97
N THR A 459 28.08 -14.72 -3.37
CA THR A 459 27.30 -13.46 -3.39
C THR A 459 26.80 -13.07 -2.02
N LEU A 460 26.86 -13.95 -1.02
CA LEU A 460 26.44 -13.70 0.34
C LEU A 460 27.42 -12.73 1.04
N LYS A 461 27.00 -11.48 1.21
CA LYS A 461 27.78 -10.45 1.90
C LYS A 461 27.75 -10.58 3.42
N THR A 462 26.73 -11.27 3.95
CA THR A 462 26.51 -11.39 5.40
C THR A 462 27.57 -12.28 6.03
N LYS A 463 28.31 -11.73 6.99
CA LYS A 463 29.40 -12.38 7.72
C LYS A 463 29.00 -12.73 9.14
N LYS A 464 28.04 -12.02 9.74
CA LYS A 464 27.61 -12.21 11.13
C LYS A 464 26.14 -11.92 11.30
N ILE A 465 25.45 -12.76 12.07
CA ILE A 465 24.07 -12.58 12.48
C ILE A 465 23.97 -12.56 13.99
N TYR A 466 23.27 -11.54 14.50
CA TYR A 466 22.79 -11.44 15.86
C TYR A 466 21.28 -11.64 15.88
N PHE A 467 20.83 -12.74 16.44
CA PHE A 467 19.42 -13.06 16.49
C PHE A 467 18.87 -12.89 17.91
N TYR A 468 17.85 -12.07 18.06
CA TYR A 468 17.17 -11.78 19.33
C TYR A 468 15.72 -12.22 19.25
N TRP A 469 15.30 -13.09 20.14
CA TRP A 469 13.91 -13.52 20.18
C TRP A 469 13.32 -13.32 21.58
N LEU A 470 12.19 -12.54 21.62
CA LEU A 470 11.50 -12.17 22.85
C LEU A 470 10.17 -12.91 22.92
N CYS A 471 9.98 -13.75 23.92
CA CYS A 471 8.75 -14.51 24.17
C CYS A 471 8.18 -14.23 25.55
N ARG A 472 6.87 -14.43 25.71
CA ARG A 472 6.20 -14.32 27.01
C ARG A 472 6.11 -15.65 27.74
N ASP A 473 6.02 -16.74 26.99
CA ASP A 473 5.90 -18.09 27.53
C ASP A 473 6.92 -19.05 26.89
N THR A 474 7.24 -20.11 27.60
CA THR A 474 8.22 -21.12 27.19
C THR A 474 7.73 -21.98 26.02
N GLY A 475 6.43 -22.22 25.91
CA GLY A 475 5.85 -23.01 24.84
C GLY A 475 6.01 -22.38 23.46
N ALA A 476 6.19 -21.05 23.41
CA ALA A 476 6.43 -20.35 22.16
C ALA A 476 7.78 -20.69 21.52
N PHE A 477 8.76 -21.17 22.31
CA PHE A 477 10.07 -21.55 21.78
C PHE A 477 10.06 -22.91 21.05
N ALA A 478 9.15 -23.81 21.38
CA ALA A 478 9.21 -25.22 21.02
C ALA A 478 9.38 -25.48 19.52
N TRP A 479 8.59 -24.83 18.67
CA TRP A 479 8.62 -25.08 17.23
C TRP A 479 9.87 -24.54 16.52
N PHE A 480 10.55 -23.55 17.12
CA PHE A 480 11.72 -22.92 16.52
C PHE A 480 13.04 -23.44 17.11
N ASN A 481 12.98 -24.08 18.28
CA ASN A 481 14.17 -24.65 18.94
C ASN A 481 14.88 -25.67 18.07
N ASP A 482 14.12 -26.57 17.43
CA ASP A 482 14.67 -27.60 16.55
C ASP A 482 15.43 -27.00 15.37
N LEU A 483 14.90 -25.90 14.82
CA LEU A 483 15.59 -25.17 13.75
C LEU A 483 16.90 -24.54 14.27
N LEU A 484 16.86 -23.88 15.44
CA LEU A 484 18.07 -23.26 16.02
C LEU A 484 19.11 -24.32 16.38
N ALA A 485 18.71 -25.43 16.98
CA ALA A 485 19.61 -26.53 17.32
C ALA A 485 20.27 -27.13 16.08
N SER A 486 19.47 -27.36 15.03
CA SER A 486 19.98 -27.86 13.75
C SER A 486 20.96 -26.88 13.10
N LEU A 487 20.68 -25.58 13.14
CA LEU A 487 21.57 -24.55 12.60
C LEU A 487 22.87 -24.45 13.43
N GLU A 488 22.77 -24.48 14.76
CA GLU A 488 23.94 -24.46 15.67
C GLU A 488 24.88 -25.62 15.39
N GLN A 489 24.35 -26.85 15.30
CA GLN A 489 25.12 -28.04 14.99
C GLN A 489 25.80 -27.94 13.62
N LYS A 490 25.03 -27.62 12.59
CA LYS A 490 25.54 -27.57 11.21
C LYS A 490 26.58 -26.46 11.02
N MET A 491 26.43 -25.31 11.69
CA MET A 491 27.42 -24.24 11.64
C MET A 491 28.70 -24.61 12.39
N ALA A 492 28.59 -25.34 13.50
CA ALA A 492 29.75 -25.86 14.21
C ALA A 492 30.54 -26.88 13.35
N GLU A 493 29.82 -27.80 12.71
CA GLU A 493 30.41 -28.79 11.78
C GLU A 493 31.12 -28.15 10.57
N SER A 494 30.60 -27.01 10.11
CA SER A 494 31.16 -26.22 8.99
C SER A 494 32.29 -25.28 9.41
N GLY A 495 32.72 -25.26 10.67
CA GLY A 495 33.76 -24.39 11.19
C GLY A 495 33.34 -22.90 11.27
N LYS A 496 32.05 -22.61 11.25
CA LYS A 496 31.46 -21.25 11.26
C LYS A 496 30.59 -21.01 12.50
N ALA A 497 30.97 -21.57 13.64
CA ALA A 497 30.23 -21.46 14.90
C ALA A 497 29.95 -20.00 15.32
N ASP A 498 30.86 -19.08 15.00
CA ASP A 498 30.72 -17.66 15.33
C ASP A 498 29.80 -16.88 14.39
N PHE A 499 29.31 -17.48 13.30
CA PHE A 499 28.49 -16.77 12.34
C PHE A 499 27.12 -16.35 12.90
N LEU A 500 26.48 -17.23 13.68
CA LEU A 500 25.19 -16.98 14.32
C LEU A 500 25.37 -16.87 15.84
N THR A 501 25.05 -15.70 16.38
CA THR A 501 24.88 -15.51 17.83
C THR A 501 23.41 -15.25 18.09
N TYR A 502 22.77 -16.08 18.92
CA TYR A 502 21.38 -15.88 19.29
C TYR A 502 21.21 -15.63 20.78
N ARG A 503 20.21 -14.83 21.15
CA ARG A 503 19.81 -14.53 22.52
C ARG A 503 18.30 -14.65 22.64
N LEU A 504 17.84 -15.54 23.52
CA LEU A 504 16.44 -15.81 23.78
C LEU A 504 16.03 -15.11 25.07
N PHE A 505 15.00 -14.28 25.01
CA PHE A 505 14.51 -13.51 26.14
C PHE A 505 13.12 -13.98 26.54
N LEU A 506 12.98 -14.49 27.78
CA LEU A 506 11.69 -14.82 28.37
C LEU A 506 11.19 -13.64 29.18
N THR A 507 10.16 -12.95 28.68
CA THR A 507 9.64 -11.70 29.29
C THR A 507 8.49 -11.92 30.25
N GLY A 508 7.97 -13.15 30.34
CA GLY A 508 6.99 -13.58 31.34
C GLY A 508 7.42 -14.94 31.90
N TRP A 509 7.53 -15.02 33.22
CA TRP A 509 7.86 -16.28 33.89
C TRP A 509 7.07 -16.37 35.20
N ASN A 510 6.93 -17.59 35.70
CA ASN A 510 6.37 -17.89 36.99
C ASN A 510 7.46 -18.48 37.93
N THR A 511 7.14 -18.63 39.21
CA THR A 511 8.03 -19.14 40.22
C THR A 511 8.54 -20.55 39.88
N SER A 512 7.71 -21.41 39.28
CA SER A 512 8.08 -22.77 38.89
C SER A 512 9.18 -22.77 37.83
N ILE A 513 9.08 -21.93 36.79
CA ILE A 513 10.10 -21.81 35.74
C ILE A 513 11.40 -21.25 36.35
N ALA A 514 11.31 -20.22 37.20
CA ALA A 514 12.47 -19.63 37.85
C ALA A 514 13.21 -20.64 38.75
N ASN A 515 12.46 -21.43 39.53
CA ASN A 515 13.02 -22.47 40.39
C ASN A 515 13.69 -23.58 39.56
N ASN A 516 13.06 -24.03 38.47
CA ASN A 516 13.62 -25.07 37.63
C ASN A 516 14.95 -24.61 36.99
N VAL A 517 15.01 -23.39 36.49
CA VAL A 517 16.25 -22.81 35.94
C VAL A 517 17.32 -22.62 36.97
N ALA A 518 16.96 -22.20 38.21
CA ALA A 518 17.89 -22.05 39.30
C ALA A 518 18.49 -23.40 39.74
N LEU A 519 17.69 -24.45 39.81
CA LEU A 519 18.13 -25.80 40.18
C LEU A 519 19.04 -26.45 39.12
N HIS A 520 18.95 -26.04 37.87
CA HIS A 520 19.69 -26.62 36.75
C HIS A 520 20.61 -25.59 36.06
N PHE A 521 21.05 -24.59 36.78
CA PHE A 521 21.89 -23.52 36.23
C PHE A 521 23.23 -24.02 35.69
N ASP A 522 23.81 -25.06 36.29
CA ASP A 522 25.11 -25.62 35.94
C ASP A 522 25.06 -26.60 34.74
N THR A 523 23.89 -26.90 34.19
CA THR A 523 23.80 -27.79 33.04
C THR A 523 24.45 -27.17 31.81
N ALA A 524 25.04 -27.99 30.93
CA ALA A 524 25.67 -27.54 29.68
C ALA A 524 24.69 -26.89 28.70
N THR A 525 23.41 -27.30 28.74
CA THR A 525 22.34 -26.79 27.90
C THR A 525 21.33 -25.99 28.72
N ASP A 526 20.55 -25.16 28.02
CA ASP A 526 19.48 -24.38 28.63
C ASP A 526 18.29 -25.25 29.02
N THR A 527 17.83 -25.13 30.24
CA THR A 527 16.73 -25.94 30.78
C THR A 527 15.36 -25.63 30.12
N VAL A 528 15.20 -24.43 29.59
CA VAL A 528 13.95 -23.96 28.96
C VAL A 528 13.86 -24.43 27.50
N THR A 529 14.95 -24.36 26.78
CA THR A 529 14.97 -24.53 25.31
C THR A 529 15.77 -25.74 24.87
N GLY A 530 16.61 -26.32 25.72
CA GLY A 530 17.56 -27.39 25.37
C GLY A 530 18.76 -26.94 24.53
N LEU A 531 18.84 -25.64 24.18
CA LEU A 531 19.90 -25.07 23.37
C LEU A 531 21.17 -24.80 24.18
N ARG A 532 22.27 -24.52 23.50
CA ARG A 532 23.56 -24.24 24.14
C ARG A 532 23.56 -22.91 24.89
N HIS A 533 22.96 -21.86 24.30
CA HIS A 533 22.87 -20.56 24.95
C HIS A 533 21.69 -20.50 25.92
N LYS A 534 21.97 -20.06 27.16
CA LYS A 534 20.95 -19.95 28.21
C LYS A 534 19.90 -18.88 27.89
N THR A 535 18.66 -19.18 28.24
CA THR A 535 17.55 -18.22 28.17
C THR A 535 17.76 -17.09 29.18
N ILE A 536 17.60 -15.86 28.73
CA ILE A 536 17.75 -14.65 29.55
C ILE A 536 16.36 -14.23 30.02
N PHE A 537 16.22 -14.00 31.32
CA PHE A 537 14.98 -13.52 31.93
C PHE A 537 14.89 -12.00 31.85
N GLY A 538 13.72 -11.50 31.42
CA GLY A 538 13.49 -10.08 31.29
C GLY A 538 13.53 -9.56 29.84
N ARG A 539 13.81 -8.27 29.71
CA ARG A 539 13.87 -7.60 28.41
C ARG A 539 15.30 -7.21 28.06
N PRO A 540 15.68 -7.21 26.77
CA PRO A 540 17.00 -6.75 26.35
C PRO A 540 17.24 -5.30 26.74
N MET A 541 18.44 -5.02 27.22
CA MET A 541 18.96 -3.66 27.38
C MET A 541 19.58 -3.22 26.05
N TRP A 542 18.76 -2.63 25.16
CA TRP A 542 19.18 -2.33 23.80
C TRP A 542 20.43 -1.47 23.71
N ASN A 543 20.63 -0.52 24.61
CA ASN A 543 21.86 0.28 24.63
C ASN A 543 23.11 -0.58 24.81
N THR A 544 23.07 -1.57 25.67
CA THR A 544 24.18 -2.51 25.91
C THR A 544 24.40 -3.41 24.71
N GLU A 545 23.30 -3.94 24.12
CA GLU A 545 23.38 -4.82 22.95
C GLU A 545 23.97 -4.09 21.73
N PHE A 546 23.47 -2.87 21.45
CA PHE A 546 23.97 -2.07 20.32
C PHE A 546 25.42 -1.61 20.55
N ALA A 547 25.79 -1.26 21.78
CA ALA A 547 27.17 -0.92 22.12
C ALA A 547 28.12 -2.11 21.89
N ALA A 548 27.71 -3.32 22.29
CA ALA A 548 28.49 -4.54 22.09
C ALA A 548 28.68 -4.86 20.59
N VAL A 549 27.60 -4.75 19.79
CA VAL A 549 27.69 -4.95 18.33
C VAL A 549 28.55 -3.86 17.67
N ALA A 550 28.43 -2.60 18.10
CA ALA A 550 29.25 -1.51 17.59
C ALA A 550 30.75 -1.70 17.89
N ALA A 551 31.07 -2.18 19.09
CA ALA A 551 32.46 -2.48 19.49
C ALA A 551 33.04 -3.66 18.68
N ALA A 552 32.24 -4.71 18.44
CA ALA A 552 32.66 -5.87 17.65
C ALA A 552 32.81 -5.55 16.15
N HIS A 553 32.06 -4.58 15.63
CA HIS A 553 32.02 -4.24 14.21
C HIS A 553 32.17 -2.72 13.96
N PRO A 554 33.32 -2.10 14.32
CA PRO A 554 33.45 -0.65 14.38
C PRO A 554 33.41 0.06 13.03
N ARG A 555 33.51 -0.67 11.91
CA ARG A 555 33.52 -0.12 10.53
C ARG A 555 32.47 -0.71 9.63
N SER A 556 31.51 -1.44 10.19
CA SER A 556 30.50 -2.16 9.40
C SER A 556 29.18 -1.42 9.33
N VAL A 557 28.44 -1.72 8.27
CA VAL A 557 27.04 -1.34 8.13
C VAL A 557 26.19 -2.48 8.67
N VAL A 558 25.41 -2.20 9.71
CA VAL A 558 24.57 -3.16 10.41
C VAL A 558 23.12 -2.98 10.03
N GLY A 559 22.48 -4.00 9.44
CA GLY A 559 21.05 -4.04 9.20
C GLY A 559 20.30 -4.51 10.43
N VAL A 560 19.37 -3.75 10.94
CA VAL A 560 18.51 -4.10 12.09
C VAL A 560 17.11 -4.39 11.55
N PHE A 561 16.67 -5.65 11.66
CA PHE A 561 15.38 -6.12 11.16
C PHE A 561 14.49 -6.49 12.32
N LEU A 562 13.29 -5.90 12.36
CA LEU A 562 12.32 -6.15 13.42
C LEU A 562 11.01 -6.69 12.85
N CYS A 563 10.55 -7.80 13.42
CA CYS A 563 9.16 -8.21 13.33
C CYS A 563 8.56 -8.28 14.74
N GLY A 564 7.69 -7.31 15.06
CA GLY A 564 7.13 -7.20 16.41
C GLY A 564 6.37 -5.88 16.67
N PRO A 565 5.94 -5.66 17.91
CA PRO A 565 5.07 -4.55 18.28
C PRO A 565 5.73 -3.18 18.12
N GLN A 566 4.90 -2.16 17.91
CA GLN A 566 5.34 -0.78 17.64
C GLN A 566 6.17 -0.15 18.77
N ALA A 567 5.91 -0.53 20.02
CA ALA A 567 6.71 -0.05 21.16
C ALA A 567 8.19 -0.50 21.05
N LEU A 568 8.40 -1.76 20.64
CA LEU A 568 9.74 -2.30 20.39
C LEU A 568 10.41 -1.61 19.19
N ALA A 569 9.65 -1.34 18.13
CA ALA A 569 10.14 -0.61 16.97
C ALA A 569 10.68 0.77 17.32
N LYS A 570 9.94 1.55 18.12
CA LYS A 570 10.39 2.86 18.59
C LYS A 570 11.69 2.78 19.41
N SER A 571 11.80 1.76 20.27
CA SER A 571 13.00 1.55 21.08
C SER A 571 14.21 1.22 20.23
N LEU A 572 14.09 0.27 19.29
CA LEU A 572 15.18 -0.10 18.39
C LEU A 572 15.59 1.03 17.47
N GLN A 573 14.62 1.75 16.91
CA GLN A 573 14.90 2.92 16.06
C GLN A 573 15.68 3.99 16.83
N LYS A 574 15.31 4.24 18.09
CA LYS A 574 16.06 5.15 18.97
C LYS A 574 17.49 4.66 19.17
N SER A 575 17.69 3.37 19.46
CA SER A 575 19.03 2.79 19.64
C SER A 575 19.85 2.83 18.34
N CYS A 576 19.26 2.58 17.18
CA CYS A 576 19.93 2.75 15.88
C CYS A 576 20.47 4.17 15.72
N HIS A 577 19.67 5.19 16.03
CA HIS A 577 20.10 6.59 15.91
C HIS A 577 21.20 6.94 16.94
N GLN A 578 21.09 6.44 18.16
CA GLN A 578 22.05 6.75 19.24
C GLN A 578 23.43 6.12 19.01
N HIS A 579 23.46 4.90 18.43
CA HIS A 579 24.71 4.16 18.24
C HIS A 579 25.28 4.30 16.82
N SER A 580 24.57 4.95 15.88
CA SER A 580 25.10 5.25 14.56
C SER A 580 26.02 6.45 14.59
N SER A 581 27.22 6.32 14.03
CA SER A 581 28.15 7.43 13.88
C SER A 581 27.77 8.31 12.68
N LEU A 582 28.02 9.62 12.79
CA LEU A 582 27.95 10.55 11.67
C LEU A 582 29.11 10.36 10.69
N ASP A 583 30.25 9.85 11.17
CA ASP A 583 31.39 9.52 10.32
C ASP A 583 31.08 8.30 9.44
N PRO A 584 31.14 8.41 8.10
CA PRO A 584 30.83 7.29 7.20
C PRO A 584 31.80 6.10 7.32
N ARG A 585 32.95 6.28 7.97
CA ARG A 585 33.95 5.24 8.20
C ARG A 585 33.72 4.44 9.48
N LYS A 586 32.71 4.82 10.28
CA LYS A 586 32.35 4.15 11.53
C LYS A 586 31.04 3.38 11.38
N VAL A 587 30.68 2.63 12.43
CA VAL A 587 29.47 1.80 12.44
C VAL A 587 28.22 2.62 12.17
N LYS A 588 27.34 2.07 11.32
CA LYS A 588 26.00 2.60 11.05
C LYS A 588 24.97 1.50 11.19
N PHE A 589 23.87 1.81 11.85
CA PHE A 589 22.73 0.93 12.02
C PHE A 589 21.56 1.42 11.16
N TYR A 590 21.05 0.54 10.27
CA TYR A 590 19.87 0.80 9.45
C TYR A 590 18.69 0.00 9.96
N PHE A 591 17.63 0.69 10.33
CA PHE A 591 16.44 0.08 10.89
C PHE A 591 15.43 -0.28 9.80
N ASN A 592 15.08 -1.55 9.73
CA ASN A 592 14.07 -2.12 8.84
C ASN A 592 12.99 -2.78 9.70
N LYS A 593 11.72 -2.45 9.45
CA LYS A 593 10.58 -3.01 10.18
C LYS A 593 9.68 -3.75 9.23
N GLU A 594 9.35 -4.99 9.59
CA GLU A 594 8.28 -5.74 8.95
C GLU A 594 6.92 -5.20 9.41
N ASN A 595 6.02 -4.95 8.47
CA ASN A 595 4.69 -4.41 8.71
C ASN A 595 3.63 -5.51 8.50
N PHE A 596 3.57 -6.47 9.44
CA PHE A 596 2.49 -7.45 9.51
C PHE A 596 1.41 -7.06 10.48
#